data_3810671d8308dc5329040b8287e4d719
#
_entry.id   3810671d8308dc5329040b8287e4d719
#
_cell.length_a   1.000
_cell.length_b   1.000
_cell.length_c   1.000
_cell.angle_alpha   90.00
_cell.angle_beta   90.00
_cell.angle_gamma   90.00
#
_symmetry.space_group_name_H-M   'P 1'
#
loop_
_entity.id
_entity.type
_entity.pdbx_description
1 polymer ?
#
loop_
_entity_poly.entity_id
_entity_poly.type
_entity_poly.pdbx_seq_one_letter_code
_entity_poly.pdbx_strand_id
1 'polypeptide(L)'
;ARFVFVKSAEGKERLAKSLKPKNVPKMMDAPVTAIIAYDMDFWKELPFLFTHEDRRPLFENNPGYVSDTAFRNGTLQGAYFMIAARAVGLDIGAMSGFSNKIVDKEFFAGTTLKSNFLCNLGYADETGLFQKLPRFPFDKVCSYA
;
A
#
# COMPACT_ATOMS: atom_id res chain seq x y z
N ALA A 1 2.23 -3.06 8.24
CA ALA A 1 2.16 -1.90 7.32
C ALA A 1 2.31 -0.58 8.05
N ARG A 2 2.49 0.49 7.26
CA ARG A 2 2.35 1.90 7.67
C ARG A 2 1.49 2.59 6.63
N PHE A 3 0.68 3.55 7.06
CA PHE A 3 -0.25 4.27 6.18
C PHE A 3 -0.01 5.76 6.32
N VAL A 4 0.16 6.45 5.19
CA VAL A 4 0.18 7.92 5.13
C VAL A 4 -0.98 8.39 4.29
N PHE A 5 -1.84 9.19 4.87
CA PHE A 5 -3.01 9.75 4.20
C PHE A 5 -2.69 11.14 3.66
N VAL A 6 -2.55 11.23 2.34
CA VAL A 6 -2.29 12.46 1.60
C VAL A 6 -3.63 13.13 1.32
N LYS A 7 -3.88 14.26 2.01
CA LYS A 7 -5.15 14.99 1.96
C LYS A 7 -4.97 16.46 1.53
N SER A 8 -3.88 17.10 1.95
CA SER A 8 -3.62 18.50 1.63
C SER A 8 -3.21 18.69 0.17
N ALA A 9 -3.48 19.88 -0.38
CA ALA A 9 -3.05 20.26 -1.72
C ALA A 9 -1.52 20.11 -1.90
N GLU A 10 -0.75 20.60 -0.94
CA GLU A 10 0.71 20.48 -0.94
C GLU A 10 1.17 19.01 -0.96
N GLY A 11 0.55 18.15 -0.12
CA GLY A 11 0.87 16.73 -0.09
C GLY A 11 0.57 16.05 -1.42
N LYS A 12 -0.54 16.40 -2.06
CA LYS A 12 -0.91 15.90 -3.39
C LYS A 12 0.06 16.37 -4.48
N GLU A 13 0.48 17.62 -4.46
CA GLU A 13 1.48 18.15 -5.39
C GLU A 13 2.82 17.42 -5.26
N ARG A 14 3.24 17.11 -4.05
CA ARG A 14 4.43 16.30 -3.78
C ARG A 14 4.27 14.89 -4.33
N LEU A 15 3.13 14.26 -4.08
CA LEU A 15 2.84 12.89 -4.54
C LEU A 15 2.74 12.81 -6.07
N ALA A 16 2.16 13.84 -6.72
CA ALA A 16 1.99 13.92 -8.17
C ALA A 16 3.32 13.76 -8.94
N LYS A 17 4.43 14.25 -8.38
CA LYS A 17 5.77 14.13 -8.98
C LYS A 17 6.22 12.67 -9.18
N SER A 18 5.63 11.74 -8.44
CA SER A 18 5.96 10.31 -8.51
C SER A 18 5.12 9.53 -9.51
N LEU A 19 3.96 10.05 -9.89
CA LEU A 19 2.94 9.34 -10.64
C LEU A 19 3.20 9.32 -12.15
N LYS A 20 2.78 8.23 -12.81
CA LYS A 20 2.64 8.25 -14.27
C LYS A 20 1.58 9.28 -14.67
N PRO A 21 1.75 10.04 -15.79
CA PRO A 21 0.88 11.15 -16.17
C PRO A 21 -0.62 10.82 -16.11
N LYS A 22 -1.03 9.64 -16.57
CA LYS A 22 -2.44 9.21 -16.58
C LYS A 22 -3.06 9.00 -15.20
N ASN A 23 -2.25 8.90 -14.15
CA ASN A 23 -2.72 8.69 -12.78
C ASN A 23 -2.80 10.01 -11.99
N VAL A 24 -2.16 11.07 -12.48
CA VAL A 24 -2.16 12.37 -11.80
C VAL A 24 -3.57 12.94 -11.61
N PRO A 25 -4.42 13.08 -12.66
CA PRO A 25 -5.77 13.60 -12.48
C PRO A 25 -6.57 12.80 -11.46
N LYS A 26 -6.55 11.48 -11.56
CA LYS A 26 -7.29 10.58 -10.64
C LYS A 26 -6.88 10.76 -9.17
N MET A 27 -5.59 10.99 -8.92
CA MET A 27 -5.09 11.23 -7.57
C MET A 27 -5.43 12.64 -7.10
N MET A 28 -5.35 13.63 -7.97
CA MET A 28 -5.68 15.02 -7.61
C MET A 28 -7.17 15.21 -7.28
N ASP A 29 -8.05 14.52 -8.01
CA ASP A 29 -9.51 14.59 -7.80
C ASP A 29 -9.97 13.82 -6.56
N ALA A 30 -9.28 12.73 -6.20
CA ALA A 30 -9.64 11.94 -5.02
C ALA A 30 -9.54 12.76 -3.72
N PRO A 31 -10.53 12.72 -2.82
CA PRO A 31 -10.46 13.43 -1.53
C PRO A 31 -9.21 13.09 -0.71
N VAL A 32 -8.80 11.82 -0.73
CA VAL A 32 -7.64 11.30 0.00
C VAL A 32 -6.93 10.24 -0.82
N THR A 33 -5.61 10.23 -0.78
CA THR A 33 -4.80 9.11 -1.28
C THR A 33 -3.99 8.52 -0.14
N ALA A 34 -4.18 7.23 0.13
CA ALA A 34 -3.34 6.50 1.07
C ALA A 34 -2.08 6.00 0.37
N ILE A 35 -0.92 6.28 0.96
CA ILE A 35 0.34 5.59 0.65
C ILE A 35 0.40 4.39 1.56
N ILE A 36 0.29 3.20 1.00
CA ILE A 36 0.49 1.94 1.71
C ILE A 36 1.99 1.66 1.72
N ALA A 37 2.56 1.55 2.90
CA ALA A 37 3.98 1.32 3.10
C ALA A 37 4.24 0.14 4.03
N TYR A 38 5.46 -0.36 4.02
CA TYR A 38 5.96 -1.36 4.96
C TYR A 38 7.25 -0.86 5.61
N ASP A 39 7.50 -1.35 6.81
CA ASP A 39 8.61 -0.93 7.65
C ASP A 39 9.68 -2.03 7.64
N MET A 40 10.91 -1.68 7.23
CA MET A 40 12.03 -2.61 7.22
C MET A 40 12.53 -2.92 8.64
N ASP A 41 12.20 -2.06 9.62
CA ASP A 41 12.55 -2.26 11.03
C ASP A 41 11.38 -2.86 11.85
N PHE A 42 10.34 -3.38 11.21
CA PHE A 42 9.17 -3.96 11.90
C PHE A 42 9.54 -4.99 12.96
N TRP A 43 10.60 -5.73 12.74
CA TRP A 43 11.05 -6.81 13.61
C TRP A 43 11.55 -6.32 14.98
N LYS A 44 11.94 -5.06 15.09
CA LYS A 44 12.32 -4.43 16.37
C LYS A 44 11.14 -4.29 17.32
N GLU A 45 9.91 -4.26 16.77
CA GLU A 45 8.66 -4.17 17.53
C GLU A 45 8.11 -5.55 17.96
N LEU A 46 8.77 -6.65 17.57
CA LEU A 46 8.31 -8.01 17.92
C LEU A 46 8.17 -8.26 19.41
N PRO A 47 9.02 -7.73 20.30
CA PRO A 47 8.81 -7.91 21.75
C PRO A 47 7.46 -7.39 22.24
N PHE A 48 6.91 -6.36 21.58
CA PHE A 48 5.58 -5.83 21.86
C PHE A 48 4.47 -6.59 21.10
N LEU A 49 4.72 -6.95 19.82
CA LEU A 49 3.72 -7.56 18.94
C LEU A 49 3.59 -9.07 19.13
N PHE A 50 4.64 -9.74 19.59
CA PHE A 50 4.71 -11.19 19.76
C PHE A 50 5.38 -11.53 21.10
N THR A 51 4.57 -11.61 22.15
CA THR A 51 5.02 -11.69 23.54
C THR A 51 5.40 -13.12 23.99
N HIS A 52 5.20 -14.13 23.14
CA HIS A 52 5.45 -15.54 23.51
C HIS A 52 6.94 -15.89 23.54
N GLU A 53 7.73 -15.31 22.65
CA GLU A 53 9.16 -15.51 22.55
C GLU A 53 9.84 -14.39 21.77
N ASP A 54 11.13 -14.20 21.95
CA ASP A 54 11.89 -13.20 21.17
C ASP A 54 12.24 -13.75 19.78
N ARG A 55 11.56 -13.24 18.76
CA ARG A 55 11.76 -13.59 17.36
C ARG A 55 12.72 -12.67 16.61
N ARG A 56 13.26 -11.63 17.24
CA ARG A 56 14.20 -10.69 16.59
C ARG A 56 15.42 -11.39 15.99
N PRO A 57 16.03 -12.40 16.61
CA PRO A 57 17.19 -13.08 16.03
C PRO A 57 16.97 -13.71 14.66
N LEU A 58 15.74 -14.00 14.27
CA LEU A 58 15.41 -14.50 12.92
C LEU A 58 15.64 -13.44 11.83
N PHE A 59 15.57 -12.17 12.18
CA PHE A 59 15.59 -11.03 11.27
C PHE A 59 16.92 -10.27 11.30
N GLU A 60 17.58 -10.18 12.45
CA GLU A 60 18.69 -9.28 12.74
C GLU A 60 19.84 -9.33 11.73
N ASN A 61 20.16 -10.51 11.22
CA ASN A 61 21.24 -10.71 10.25
C ASN A 61 20.73 -11.28 8.92
N ASN A 62 19.44 -11.11 8.62
CA ASN A 62 18.83 -11.66 7.42
C ASN A 62 17.99 -10.62 6.66
N PRO A 63 18.65 -9.68 5.95
CA PRO A 63 17.96 -8.59 5.27
C PRO A 63 16.99 -9.07 4.18
N GLY A 64 17.25 -10.22 3.55
CA GLY A 64 16.33 -10.82 2.58
C GLY A 64 15.03 -11.26 3.25
N TYR A 65 15.13 -11.96 4.38
CA TYR A 65 13.97 -12.41 5.14
C TYR A 65 13.18 -11.23 5.72
N VAL A 66 13.88 -10.18 6.18
CA VAL A 66 13.25 -8.90 6.59
C VAL A 66 12.42 -8.32 5.45
N SER A 67 13.03 -8.16 4.26
CA SER A 67 12.38 -7.57 3.10
C SER A 67 11.14 -8.36 2.67
N ASP A 68 11.28 -9.68 2.52
CA ASP A 68 10.18 -10.55 2.10
C ASP A 68 9.02 -10.53 3.10
N THR A 69 9.34 -10.58 4.39
CA THR A 69 8.33 -10.57 5.46
C THR A 69 7.63 -9.22 5.54
N ALA A 70 8.39 -8.11 5.51
CA ALA A 70 7.83 -6.77 5.57
C ALA A 70 6.92 -6.50 4.37
N PHE A 71 7.38 -6.82 3.16
CA PHE A 71 6.61 -6.62 1.93
C PHE A 71 5.33 -7.48 1.92
N ARG A 72 5.45 -8.79 2.23
CA ARG A 72 4.31 -9.72 2.27
C ARG A 72 3.23 -9.24 3.25
N ASN A 73 3.62 -8.95 4.49
CA ASN A 73 2.68 -8.49 5.51
C ASN A 73 2.14 -7.08 5.19
N GLY A 74 2.95 -6.19 4.65
CA GLY A 74 2.52 -4.87 4.20
C GLY A 74 1.46 -4.96 3.09
N THR A 75 1.64 -5.88 2.14
CA THR A 75 0.69 -6.12 1.04
C THR A 75 -0.63 -6.71 1.56
N LEU A 76 -0.56 -7.71 2.46
CA LEU A 76 -1.75 -8.30 3.08
C LEU A 76 -2.55 -7.26 3.85
N GLN A 77 -1.91 -6.44 4.67
CA GLN A 77 -2.60 -5.38 5.42
C GLN A 77 -3.17 -4.30 4.49
N GLY A 78 -2.48 -3.98 3.39
CA GLY A 78 -3.00 -3.10 2.36
C GLY A 78 -4.26 -3.66 1.67
N ALA A 79 -4.32 -4.97 1.42
CA ALA A 79 -5.51 -5.63 0.91
C ALA A 79 -6.68 -5.57 1.92
N TYR A 80 -6.43 -5.86 3.20
CA TYR A 80 -7.43 -5.69 4.26
C TYR A 80 -7.92 -4.25 4.38
N PHE A 81 -7.02 -3.26 4.26
CA PHE A 81 -7.39 -1.86 4.24
C PHE A 81 -8.38 -1.54 3.11
N MET A 82 -8.12 -2.05 1.90
CA MET A 82 -9.03 -1.86 0.77
C MET A 82 -10.41 -2.49 1.02
N ILE A 83 -10.45 -3.71 1.57
CA ILE A 83 -11.70 -4.39 1.93
C ILE A 83 -12.45 -3.60 3.01
N ALA A 84 -11.74 -3.13 4.05
CA ALA A 84 -12.33 -2.34 5.12
C ALA A 84 -12.90 -1.00 4.62
N ALA A 85 -12.18 -0.31 3.72
CA ALA A 85 -12.67 0.91 3.08
C ALA A 85 -13.99 0.66 2.32
N ARG A 86 -14.06 -0.44 1.56
CA ARG A 86 -15.30 -0.85 0.88
C ARG A 86 -16.42 -1.20 1.87
N ALA A 87 -16.10 -1.86 2.97
CA ALA A 87 -17.09 -2.24 4.00
C ALA A 87 -17.73 -1.03 4.68
N VAL A 88 -17.03 0.10 4.79
CA VAL A 88 -17.58 1.36 5.32
C VAL A 88 -18.17 2.26 4.23
N GLY A 89 -18.33 1.77 2.99
CA GLY A 89 -19.02 2.47 1.90
C GLY A 89 -18.13 3.38 1.04
N LEU A 90 -16.81 3.38 1.24
CA LEU A 90 -15.90 4.14 0.38
C LEU A 90 -15.57 3.37 -0.89
N ASP A 91 -15.39 4.10 -1.98
CA ASP A 91 -14.76 3.56 -3.19
C ASP A 91 -13.23 3.69 -3.10
N ILE A 92 -12.55 2.80 -3.82
CA ILE A 92 -11.10 2.72 -3.82
C ILE A 92 -10.54 2.74 -5.24
N GLY A 93 -9.37 3.36 -5.39
CA GLY A 93 -8.59 3.33 -6.63
C GLY A 93 -7.14 2.94 -6.34
N ALA A 94 -6.86 1.63 -6.36
CA ALA A 94 -5.49 1.14 -6.16
C ALA A 94 -4.61 1.44 -7.37
N MET A 95 -3.37 1.89 -7.12
CA MET A 95 -2.40 2.28 -8.14
C MET A 95 -1.00 1.78 -7.82
N SER A 96 -0.34 1.19 -8.82
CA SER A 96 1.11 0.90 -8.82
C SER A 96 1.88 1.67 -9.92
N GLY A 97 1.19 2.55 -10.64
CA GLY A 97 1.79 3.37 -11.71
C GLY A 97 2.46 4.63 -11.17
N PHE A 98 3.47 4.47 -10.31
CA PHE A 98 4.28 5.54 -9.72
C PHE A 98 5.73 5.09 -9.51
N SER A 99 6.58 6.00 -9.08
CA SER A 99 7.97 5.72 -8.69
C SER A 99 8.10 5.61 -7.17
N ASN A 100 8.33 4.39 -6.67
CA ASN A 100 8.59 4.15 -5.24
C ASN A 100 9.77 5.00 -4.75
N LYS A 101 10.84 5.13 -5.55
CA LYS A 101 12.02 5.93 -5.20
C LYS A 101 11.68 7.39 -4.90
N ILE A 102 10.76 7.98 -5.68
CA ILE A 102 10.34 9.37 -5.47
C ILE A 102 9.44 9.47 -4.24
N VAL A 103 8.49 8.57 -4.07
CA VAL A 103 7.62 8.55 -2.87
C VAL A 103 8.44 8.35 -1.61
N ASP A 104 9.38 7.40 -1.60
CA ASP A 104 10.23 7.13 -0.45
C ASP A 104 11.09 8.36 -0.08
N LYS A 105 11.63 9.07 -1.09
CA LYS A 105 12.37 10.31 -0.88
C LYS A 105 11.49 11.44 -0.31
N GLU A 106 10.28 11.60 -0.84
CA GLU A 106 9.39 12.73 -0.48
C GLU A 106 8.67 12.54 0.86
N PHE A 107 8.33 11.29 1.22
CA PHE A 107 7.47 10.99 2.37
C PHE A 107 8.16 10.18 3.47
N PHE A 108 9.24 9.48 3.17
CA PHE A 108 9.91 8.56 4.09
C PHE A 108 11.41 8.80 4.25
N ALA A 109 11.90 9.97 3.80
CA ALA A 109 13.32 10.33 3.99
C ALA A 109 13.73 10.24 5.47
N GLY A 110 14.86 9.60 5.76
CA GLY A 110 15.35 9.39 7.12
C GLY A 110 14.64 8.30 7.92
N THR A 111 13.74 7.53 7.29
CA THR A 111 13.03 6.41 7.91
C THR A 111 13.40 5.08 7.24
N THR A 112 12.95 3.97 7.85
CA THR A 112 13.06 2.61 7.29
C THR A 112 11.84 2.19 6.47
N LEU A 113 10.90 3.12 6.25
CA LEU A 113 9.68 2.86 5.51
C LEU A 113 9.92 2.79 4.00
N LYS A 114 9.20 1.89 3.34
CA LYS A 114 9.18 1.73 1.90
C LYS A 114 7.74 1.73 1.39
N SER A 115 7.49 2.49 0.32
CA SER A 115 6.19 2.49 -0.33
C SER A 115 5.92 1.16 -1.03
N ASN A 116 4.69 0.67 -0.92
CA ASN A 116 4.20 -0.53 -1.60
C ASN A 116 3.34 -0.15 -2.80
N PHE A 117 2.15 0.37 -2.53
CA PHE A 117 1.23 0.88 -3.55
C PHE A 117 0.43 2.07 -3.00
N LEU A 118 -0.29 2.75 -3.89
CA LEU A 118 -1.15 3.87 -3.55
C LEU A 118 -2.61 3.45 -3.65
N CYS A 119 -3.48 4.07 -2.87
CA CYS A 119 -4.91 3.83 -2.91
C CYS A 119 -5.69 5.13 -2.74
N ASN A 120 -6.38 5.58 -3.78
CA ASN A 120 -7.35 6.66 -3.68
C ASN A 120 -8.55 6.20 -2.88
N LEU A 121 -9.12 7.10 -2.09
CA LEU A 121 -10.32 6.91 -1.28
C LEU A 121 -11.30 8.04 -1.57
N GLY A 122 -12.57 7.72 -1.71
CA GLY A 122 -13.63 8.69 -1.97
C GLY A 122 -14.89 7.99 -2.42
N TYR A 123 -15.70 8.70 -3.19
CA TYR A 123 -16.86 8.16 -3.88
C TYR A 123 -16.61 8.25 -5.38
N ALA A 124 -16.81 7.14 -6.09
CA ALA A 124 -16.50 7.06 -7.51
C ALA A 124 -17.48 7.92 -8.34
N ASP A 125 -16.95 8.57 -9.36
CA ASP A 125 -17.77 9.11 -10.44
C ASP A 125 -18.16 7.96 -11.36
N GLU A 126 -19.46 7.63 -11.38
CA GLU A 126 -20.00 6.53 -12.18
C GLU A 126 -19.71 6.67 -13.67
N THR A 127 -19.58 7.91 -14.18
CA THR A 127 -19.30 8.16 -15.58
C THR A 127 -17.86 7.79 -15.98
N GLY A 128 -16.96 7.76 -15.02
CA GLY A 128 -15.56 7.39 -15.20
C GLY A 128 -15.24 5.91 -14.94
N LEU A 129 -16.23 5.10 -14.53
CA LEU A 129 -16.02 3.70 -14.23
C LEU A 129 -16.03 2.83 -15.48
N PHE A 130 -15.06 1.93 -15.58
CA PHE A 130 -15.06 0.88 -16.57
C PHE A 130 -15.97 -0.27 -16.13
N GLN A 131 -16.51 -0.99 -17.10
CA GLN A 131 -17.21 -2.25 -16.82
C GLN A 131 -16.28 -3.23 -16.10
N LYS A 132 -16.88 -4.10 -15.27
CA LYS A 132 -16.12 -5.12 -14.55
C LYS A 132 -15.38 -6.03 -15.54
N LEU A 133 -14.06 -6.02 -15.46
CA LEU A 133 -13.21 -6.88 -16.28
C LEU A 133 -13.39 -8.35 -15.90
N PRO A 134 -13.18 -9.31 -16.85
CA PRO A 134 -13.28 -10.73 -16.57
C PRO A 134 -12.28 -11.18 -15.50
N ARG A 135 -12.60 -12.28 -14.85
CA ARG A 135 -11.72 -13.00 -13.92
C ARG A 135 -11.50 -14.40 -14.45
N PHE A 136 -10.38 -14.99 -14.13
CA PHE A 136 -10.13 -16.38 -14.47
C PHE A 136 -11.14 -17.30 -13.76
N PRO A 137 -11.55 -18.41 -14.41
CA PRO A 137 -12.35 -19.44 -13.76
C PRO A 137 -11.52 -20.16 -12.68
N PHE A 138 -12.22 -20.82 -11.76
CA PHE A 138 -11.61 -21.50 -10.62
C PHE A 138 -10.48 -22.45 -11.02
N ASP A 139 -10.73 -23.32 -11.99
CA ASP A 139 -9.79 -24.36 -12.43
C ASP A 139 -8.50 -23.83 -13.06
N LYS A 140 -8.47 -22.53 -13.43
CA LYS A 140 -7.27 -21.89 -13.94
C LYS A 140 -6.37 -21.34 -12.84
N VAL A 141 -6.90 -21.07 -11.67
CA VAL A 141 -6.18 -20.40 -10.58
C VAL A 141 -6.09 -21.24 -9.30
N CYS A 142 -6.87 -22.31 -9.21
CA CYS A 142 -6.92 -23.20 -8.06
C CYS A 142 -6.71 -24.65 -8.50
N SER A 143 -6.07 -25.44 -7.64
CA SER A 143 -5.95 -26.88 -7.78
C SER A 143 -6.05 -27.53 -6.41
N TYR A 144 -6.46 -28.80 -6.40
CA TYR A 144 -6.41 -29.66 -5.21
C TYR A 144 -5.14 -30.51 -5.30
N ALA A 145 -4.44 -30.69 -4.18
CA ALA A 145 -3.24 -31.55 -4.05
C ALA A 145 -3.53 -32.72 -3.10
#